data_75e67e340b48cd5a968a58e92650df4c
#
_entry.id   75e67e340b48cd5a968a58e92650df4c
#
_cell.length_a   1.000
_cell.length_b   1.000
_cell.length_c   1.000
_cell.angle_alpha   90.00
_cell.angle_beta   90.00
_cell.angle_gamma   90.00
#
_symmetry.space_group_name_H-M   'P 1'
#
loop_
_entity.id
_entity.type
_entity.pdbx_description
1 polymer ?
#
loop_
_entity_poly.entity_id
_entity_poly.type
_entity_poly.pdbx_seq_one_letter_code
_entity_poly.pdbx_strand_id
1 'polypeptide(L)'
;EQNATSKLIPQYKKEGKDVAPIMAEMKEISEKVKTLNGELSKAEEDLNNYMLTLPNIPNPTVPQGMTDEDNVEIRKFGEPTKFDFEPKAHWDLGADLGILDPETAAKISGSRFTVYRDLGAKLERAIVNFFLDTHTTKHGYTEVFPPFMVSRESMTGTGQLPKFEEDAYKVQGDGKEYFLVPTAEVPVTNMYRNQILDGSKLPIMHCAYTACFRAEAGSAGRDTRGLIRQHQFNKVELVKFCKPE
;
A
#
# COMPACT_ATOMS: atom_id res chain seq x y z
N GLU A 1 39.81 14.50 -9.01
CA GLU A 1 40.43 15.35 -10.04
C GLU A 1 39.94 16.79 -9.97
N GLN A 2 38.61 17.08 -10.11
CA GLN A 2 38.06 18.43 -10.14
C GLN A 2 38.52 19.32 -8.97
N ASN A 3 38.47 18.82 -7.73
CA ASN A 3 38.91 19.57 -6.54
C ASN A 3 40.43 19.80 -6.49
N ALA A 4 41.21 18.92 -7.08
CA ALA A 4 42.68 19.09 -7.16
C ALA A 4 43.03 20.14 -8.19
N THR A 5 42.48 20.05 -9.40
CA THR A 5 42.74 20.99 -10.50
C THR A 5 42.25 22.40 -10.16
N SER A 6 41.09 22.54 -9.49
CA SER A 6 40.58 23.86 -9.08
C SER A 6 41.49 24.60 -8.08
N LYS A 7 42.25 23.87 -7.24
CA LYS A 7 43.21 24.44 -6.30
C LYS A 7 44.46 24.98 -6.97
N LEU A 8 44.78 24.55 -8.19
CA LEU A 8 45.93 25.03 -8.92
C LEU A 8 45.71 26.40 -9.57
N ILE A 9 44.45 26.79 -9.82
CA ILE A 9 44.14 28.08 -10.46
C ILE A 9 44.65 29.28 -9.64
N PRO A 10 44.39 29.40 -8.32
CA PRO A 10 44.92 30.47 -7.51
C PRO A 10 46.46 30.49 -7.42
N GLN A 11 47.08 29.30 -7.43
CA GLN A 11 48.51 29.14 -7.38
C GLN A 11 49.18 29.66 -8.68
N TYR A 12 48.65 29.26 -9.84
CA TYR A 12 49.14 29.70 -11.15
C TYR A 12 48.99 31.21 -11.34
N LYS A 13 47.84 31.79 -10.86
CA LYS A 13 47.66 33.25 -10.86
C LYS A 13 48.72 33.97 -10.02
N LYS A 14 49.08 33.44 -8.84
CA LYS A 14 50.13 33.98 -7.99
C LYS A 14 51.52 33.92 -8.62
N GLU A 15 51.77 32.86 -9.35
CA GLU A 15 53.06 32.61 -10.01
C GLU A 15 53.18 33.29 -11.39
N GLY A 16 52.17 34.06 -11.83
CA GLY A 16 52.13 34.73 -13.12
C GLY A 16 52.09 33.78 -14.33
N LYS A 17 51.71 32.51 -14.11
CA LYS A 17 51.60 31.49 -15.16
C LYS A 17 50.24 31.59 -15.88
N ASP A 18 50.25 31.16 -17.15
CA ASP A 18 49.00 31.09 -17.93
C ASP A 18 48.03 30.09 -17.31
N VAL A 19 46.80 30.56 -17.00
CA VAL A 19 45.74 29.74 -16.43
C VAL A 19 44.79 29.16 -17.49
N ALA A 20 44.91 29.56 -18.75
CA ALA A 20 44.05 29.11 -19.82
C ALA A 20 44.03 27.57 -19.99
N PRO A 21 45.19 26.88 -19.96
CA PRO A 21 45.21 25.41 -20.06
C PRO A 21 44.45 24.73 -18.90
N ILE A 22 44.64 25.24 -17.65
CA ILE A 22 43.95 24.68 -16.47
C ILE A 22 42.45 24.95 -16.53
N MET A 23 42.05 26.11 -17.04
CA MET A 23 40.62 26.42 -17.24
C MET A 23 39.97 25.52 -18.29
N ALA A 24 40.69 25.19 -19.37
CA ALA A 24 40.22 24.24 -20.38
C ALA A 24 40.05 22.82 -19.78
N GLU A 25 41.08 22.34 -19.07
CA GLU A 25 41.01 21.07 -18.33
C GLU A 25 39.85 21.03 -17.33
N MET A 26 39.67 22.10 -16.55
CA MET A 26 38.56 22.22 -15.62
C MET A 26 37.18 22.15 -16.30
N LYS A 27 37.07 22.74 -17.49
CA LYS A 27 35.84 22.67 -18.29
C LYS A 27 35.58 21.22 -18.75
N GLU A 28 36.56 20.52 -19.26
CA GLU A 28 36.43 19.12 -19.66
C GLU A 28 36.06 18.23 -18.48
N ILE A 29 36.76 18.40 -17.34
CA ILE A 29 36.44 17.66 -16.11
C ILE A 29 35.02 17.96 -15.67
N SER A 30 34.57 19.21 -15.72
CA SER A 30 33.19 19.61 -15.32
C SER A 30 32.16 18.98 -16.23
N GLU A 31 32.37 18.95 -17.55
CA GLU A 31 31.47 18.28 -18.49
C GLU A 31 31.42 16.77 -18.25
N LYS A 32 32.59 16.16 -18.01
CA LYS A 32 32.68 14.73 -17.68
C LYS A 32 31.95 14.40 -16.37
N VAL A 33 32.09 15.22 -15.33
CA VAL A 33 31.37 15.07 -14.05
C VAL A 33 29.88 15.18 -14.27
N LYS A 34 29.43 16.14 -15.09
CA LYS A 34 28.01 16.30 -15.41
C LYS A 34 27.44 15.06 -16.12
N THR A 35 28.16 14.53 -17.09
CA THR A 35 27.78 13.31 -17.82
C THR A 35 27.72 12.12 -16.87
N LEU A 36 28.76 11.88 -16.07
CA LEU A 36 28.81 10.78 -15.10
C LEU A 36 27.71 10.88 -14.04
N ASN A 37 27.39 12.09 -13.56
CA ASN A 37 26.27 12.27 -12.63
C ASN A 37 24.92 11.95 -13.29
N GLY A 38 24.74 12.28 -14.57
CA GLY A 38 23.55 11.90 -15.31
C GLY A 38 23.42 10.39 -15.50
N GLU A 39 24.53 9.71 -15.83
CA GLU A 39 24.57 8.25 -15.94
C GLU A 39 24.32 7.57 -14.59
N LEU A 40 24.92 8.09 -13.52
CA LEU A 40 24.71 7.60 -12.16
C LEU A 40 23.24 7.73 -11.74
N SER A 41 22.64 8.91 -11.90
CA SER A 41 21.23 9.13 -11.55
C SER A 41 20.30 8.18 -12.30
N LYS A 42 20.58 7.94 -13.58
CA LYS A 42 19.80 6.98 -14.37
C LYS A 42 19.99 5.55 -13.88
N ALA A 43 21.20 5.14 -13.58
CA ALA A 43 21.49 3.81 -13.07
C ALA A 43 20.85 3.58 -11.69
N GLU A 44 20.85 4.58 -10.82
CA GLU A 44 20.19 4.54 -9.52
C GLU A 44 18.66 4.44 -9.65
N GLU A 45 18.07 5.20 -10.59
CA GLU A 45 16.64 5.11 -10.90
C GLU A 45 16.27 3.73 -11.44
N ASP A 46 17.01 3.22 -12.41
CA ASP A 46 16.78 1.90 -13.01
C ASP A 46 16.92 0.80 -11.95
N LEU A 47 17.93 0.87 -11.10
CA LEU A 47 18.12 -0.06 -9.99
C LEU A 47 16.96 0.00 -8.99
N ASN A 48 16.56 1.19 -8.58
CA ASN A 48 15.46 1.37 -7.63
C ASN A 48 14.15 0.82 -8.20
N ASN A 49 13.84 1.12 -9.46
CA ASN A 49 12.65 0.60 -10.13
C ASN A 49 12.68 -0.93 -10.22
N TYR A 50 13.83 -1.52 -10.52
CA TYR A 50 13.98 -2.97 -10.53
C TYR A 50 13.79 -3.58 -9.13
N MET A 51 14.41 -3.01 -8.10
CA MET A 51 14.30 -3.48 -6.72
C MET A 51 12.85 -3.46 -6.20
N LEU A 52 12.04 -2.49 -6.62
CA LEU A 52 10.61 -2.42 -6.27
C LEU A 52 9.78 -3.57 -6.86
N THR A 53 10.27 -4.28 -7.88
CA THR A 53 9.57 -5.43 -8.47
C THR A 53 9.92 -6.75 -7.81
N LEU A 54 10.99 -6.81 -7.00
CA LEU A 54 11.44 -8.05 -6.38
C LEU A 54 10.53 -8.43 -5.21
N PRO A 55 10.08 -9.70 -5.15
CA PRO A 55 9.33 -10.18 -4.01
C PRO A 55 10.23 -10.26 -2.77
N ASN A 56 9.62 -10.18 -1.59
CA ASN A 56 10.35 -10.38 -0.34
C ASN A 56 10.80 -11.85 -0.20
N ILE A 57 11.87 -12.06 0.56
CA ILE A 57 12.37 -13.40 0.87
C ILE A 57 11.37 -14.11 1.78
N PRO A 58 10.85 -15.29 1.41
CA PRO A 58 9.92 -16.02 2.25
C PRO A 58 10.61 -16.54 3.53
N ASN A 59 9.82 -16.67 4.60
CA ASN A 59 10.31 -17.30 5.82
C ASN A 59 10.71 -18.77 5.53
N PRO A 60 11.81 -19.28 6.12
CA PRO A 60 12.26 -20.67 5.90
C PRO A 60 11.22 -21.76 6.22
N THR A 61 10.21 -21.44 7.03
CA THR A 61 9.11 -22.37 7.36
C THR A 61 8.01 -22.44 6.29
N VAL A 62 8.03 -21.56 5.29
CA VAL A 62 7.05 -21.57 4.20
C VAL A 62 7.35 -22.74 3.28
N PRO A 63 6.40 -23.67 3.05
CA PRO A 63 6.60 -24.79 2.14
C PRO A 63 6.76 -24.28 0.71
N GLN A 64 7.54 -25.01 -0.08
CA GLN A 64 7.57 -24.79 -1.53
C GLN A 64 6.31 -25.38 -2.16
N GLY A 65 5.66 -24.61 -3.02
CA GLY A 65 4.45 -25.02 -3.72
C GLY A 65 4.18 -24.13 -4.93
N MET A 66 3.37 -24.62 -5.85
CA MET A 66 2.99 -23.93 -7.08
C MET A 66 1.56 -23.40 -7.05
N THR A 67 0.72 -23.98 -6.19
CA THR A 67 -0.70 -23.65 -6.07
C THR A 67 -1.10 -23.55 -4.60
N ASP A 68 -2.29 -23.07 -4.34
CA ASP A 68 -2.91 -23.02 -3.01
C ASP A 68 -3.17 -24.42 -2.41
N GLU A 69 -3.23 -25.47 -3.24
CA GLU A 69 -3.34 -26.86 -2.79
C GLU A 69 -2.08 -27.35 -2.05
N ASP A 70 -0.94 -26.71 -2.32
CA ASP A 70 0.34 -27.02 -1.66
C ASP A 70 0.44 -26.39 -0.26
N ASN A 71 -0.53 -25.58 0.17
CA ASN A 71 -0.55 -24.96 1.48
C ASN A 71 -0.73 -26.01 2.59
N VAL A 72 0.07 -25.84 3.65
CA VAL A 72 0.01 -26.72 4.82
C VAL A 72 -0.83 -26.07 5.92
N GLU A 73 -1.88 -26.74 6.36
CA GLU A 73 -2.69 -26.31 7.50
C GLU A 73 -1.86 -26.34 8.79
N ILE A 74 -1.58 -25.17 9.36
CA ILE A 74 -0.74 -25.05 10.57
C ILE A 74 -1.54 -25.33 11.84
N ARG A 75 -2.82 -24.91 11.89
CA ARG A 75 -3.66 -25.04 13.07
C ARG A 75 -5.14 -25.03 12.69
N LYS A 76 -5.90 -25.87 13.36
CA LYS A 76 -7.36 -25.90 13.29
C LYS A 76 -7.95 -25.59 14.65
N PHE A 77 -9.06 -24.88 14.69
CA PHE A 77 -9.81 -24.58 15.91
C PHE A 77 -11.30 -24.72 15.67
N GLY A 78 -11.95 -25.53 16.50
CA GLY A 78 -13.38 -25.85 16.40
C GLY A 78 -13.70 -26.78 15.24
N GLU A 79 -14.98 -27.07 15.11
CA GLU A 79 -15.53 -27.88 14.02
C GLU A 79 -16.63 -27.07 13.31
N PRO A 80 -16.75 -27.13 11.98
CA PRO A 80 -17.84 -26.51 11.25
C PRO A 80 -19.20 -27.00 11.75
N THR A 81 -20.14 -26.09 11.93
CA THR A 81 -21.51 -26.45 12.32
C THR A 81 -22.14 -27.35 11.26
N LYS A 82 -22.65 -28.50 11.68
CA LYS A 82 -23.46 -29.38 10.83
C LYS A 82 -24.90 -28.96 10.95
N PHE A 83 -25.48 -28.58 9.82
CA PHE A 83 -26.89 -28.25 9.72
C PHE A 83 -27.70 -29.50 9.38
N ASP A 84 -28.94 -29.58 9.91
CA ASP A 84 -29.92 -30.59 9.57
C ASP A 84 -30.85 -30.14 8.41
N PHE A 85 -30.51 -29.02 7.79
CA PHE A 85 -31.19 -28.43 6.64
C PHE A 85 -30.18 -27.99 5.59
N GLU A 86 -30.62 -27.76 4.35
CA GLU A 86 -29.81 -27.17 3.27
C GLU A 86 -29.57 -25.68 3.54
N PRO A 87 -28.32 -25.25 3.82
CA PRO A 87 -28.04 -23.84 4.11
C PRO A 87 -28.06 -23.03 2.81
N LYS A 88 -28.77 -21.90 2.83
CA LYS A 88 -28.76 -20.93 1.73
C LYS A 88 -27.46 -20.15 1.69
N ALA A 89 -27.04 -19.75 0.50
CA ALA A 89 -25.93 -18.83 0.31
C ALA A 89 -26.25 -17.43 0.89
N HIS A 90 -25.24 -16.70 1.34
CA HIS A 90 -25.43 -15.39 1.97
C HIS A 90 -26.08 -14.35 1.05
N TRP A 91 -25.88 -14.41 -0.26
CA TRP A 91 -26.55 -13.52 -1.21
C TRP A 91 -28.05 -13.80 -1.34
N ASP A 92 -28.47 -15.05 -1.26
CA ASP A 92 -29.89 -15.44 -1.26
C ASP A 92 -30.55 -15.01 0.06
N LEU A 93 -29.88 -15.29 1.20
CA LEU A 93 -30.35 -14.86 2.52
C LEU A 93 -30.47 -13.34 2.60
N GLY A 94 -29.48 -12.61 2.09
CA GLY A 94 -29.47 -11.16 2.11
C GLY A 94 -30.60 -10.54 1.27
N ALA A 95 -30.91 -11.14 0.12
CA ALA A 95 -32.03 -10.73 -0.73
C ALA A 95 -33.39 -11.08 -0.08
N ASP A 96 -33.55 -12.31 0.40
CA ASP A 96 -34.78 -12.77 1.07
C ASP A 96 -35.12 -11.91 2.29
N LEU A 97 -34.14 -11.49 3.07
CA LEU A 97 -34.26 -10.61 4.22
C LEU A 97 -34.39 -9.12 3.87
N GLY A 98 -34.20 -8.76 2.61
CA GLY A 98 -34.20 -7.36 2.14
C GLY A 98 -33.09 -6.50 2.68
N ILE A 99 -31.97 -7.10 3.14
CA ILE A 99 -30.83 -6.39 3.73
C ILE A 99 -29.69 -6.15 2.74
N LEU A 100 -29.67 -6.88 1.62
CA LEU A 100 -28.75 -6.69 0.49
C LEU A 100 -29.53 -6.40 -0.78
N ASP A 101 -29.09 -5.40 -1.55
CA ASP A 101 -29.70 -5.01 -2.82
C ASP A 101 -28.65 -4.93 -3.93
N PRO A 102 -28.29 -6.05 -4.51
CA PRO A 102 -27.30 -6.12 -5.58
C PRO A 102 -27.81 -5.49 -6.89
N GLU A 103 -29.11 -5.51 -7.15
CA GLU A 103 -29.70 -4.92 -8.38
C GLU A 103 -29.55 -3.39 -8.39
N THR A 104 -29.88 -2.74 -7.26
CA THR A 104 -29.67 -1.30 -7.10
C THR A 104 -28.19 -0.95 -7.13
N ALA A 105 -27.33 -1.74 -6.53
CA ALA A 105 -25.89 -1.53 -6.59
C ALA A 105 -25.35 -1.62 -8.03
N ALA A 106 -25.80 -2.61 -8.80
CA ALA A 106 -25.43 -2.76 -10.20
C ALA A 106 -25.91 -1.58 -11.05
N LYS A 107 -27.08 -1.02 -10.76
CA LYS A 107 -27.60 0.18 -11.43
C LYS A 107 -26.78 1.44 -11.12
N ILE A 108 -26.25 1.56 -9.90
CA ILE A 108 -25.46 2.74 -9.45
C ILE A 108 -24.03 2.67 -9.95
N SER A 109 -23.37 1.50 -9.79
CA SER A 109 -21.92 1.39 -9.94
C SER A 109 -21.45 0.18 -10.74
N GLY A 110 -22.35 -0.71 -11.13
CA GLY A 110 -21.98 -1.96 -11.81
C GLY A 110 -21.93 -3.17 -10.87
N SER A 111 -21.36 -4.26 -11.36
CA SER A 111 -21.21 -5.50 -10.61
C SER A 111 -20.18 -5.35 -9.46
N ARG A 112 -20.24 -6.26 -8.48
CA ARG A 112 -19.31 -6.29 -7.33
C ARG A 112 -19.35 -5.03 -6.44
N PHE A 113 -20.45 -4.28 -6.49
CA PHE A 113 -20.81 -3.29 -5.49
C PHE A 113 -22.03 -3.76 -4.72
N THR A 114 -22.20 -3.25 -3.52
CA THR A 114 -23.31 -3.66 -2.64
C THR A 114 -24.03 -2.45 -2.07
N VAL A 115 -25.35 -2.50 -2.07
CA VAL A 115 -26.20 -1.62 -1.28
C VAL A 115 -26.73 -2.41 -0.09
N TYR A 116 -26.35 -1.99 1.11
CA TYR A 116 -26.95 -2.48 2.34
C TYR A 116 -28.22 -1.69 2.66
N ARG A 117 -29.28 -2.37 3.05
CA ARG A 117 -30.57 -1.73 3.39
C ARG A 117 -30.95 -2.01 4.83
N ASP A 118 -31.64 -1.07 5.46
CA ASP A 118 -32.21 -1.13 6.80
C ASP A 118 -31.33 -1.87 7.82
N LEU A 119 -31.74 -3.06 8.25
CA LEU A 119 -30.97 -3.86 9.22
C LEU A 119 -29.59 -4.23 8.72
N GLY A 120 -29.40 -4.45 7.41
CA GLY A 120 -28.08 -4.67 6.82
C GLY A 120 -27.16 -3.49 7.00
N ALA A 121 -27.64 -2.27 6.73
CA ALA A 121 -26.86 -1.05 6.94
C ALA A 121 -26.58 -0.77 8.43
N LYS A 122 -27.54 -1.09 9.31
CA LYS A 122 -27.34 -0.99 10.76
C LYS A 122 -26.30 -1.99 11.26
N LEU A 123 -26.33 -3.22 10.75
CA LEU A 123 -25.38 -4.28 11.10
C LEU A 123 -23.96 -3.91 10.67
N GLU A 124 -23.78 -3.43 9.44
CA GLU A 124 -22.48 -2.97 8.93
C GLU A 124 -21.88 -1.89 9.84
N ARG A 125 -22.64 -0.86 10.15
CA ARG A 125 -22.22 0.20 11.08
C ARG A 125 -21.94 -0.33 12.49
N ALA A 126 -22.76 -1.23 12.99
CA ALA A 126 -22.57 -1.82 14.32
C ALA A 126 -21.27 -2.63 14.41
N ILE A 127 -20.92 -3.38 13.36
CA ILE A 127 -19.68 -4.14 13.29
C ILE A 127 -18.47 -3.20 13.26
N VAL A 128 -18.51 -2.13 12.45
CA VAL A 128 -17.45 -1.12 12.42
C VAL A 128 -17.23 -0.51 13.80
N ASN A 129 -18.32 -0.06 14.47
CA ASN A 129 -18.22 0.51 15.81
C ASN A 129 -17.71 -0.52 16.83
N PHE A 130 -18.20 -1.75 16.78
CA PHE A 130 -17.76 -2.81 17.69
C PHE A 130 -16.25 -3.07 17.56
N PHE A 131 -15.72 -3.10 16.36
CA PHE A 131 -14.28 -3.29 16.14
C PHE A 131 -13.47 -2.10 16.67
N LEU A 132 -13.86 -0.88 16.31
CA LEU A 132 -13.16 0.33 16.78
C LEU A 132 -13.20 0.42 18.32
N ASP A 133 -14.37 0.28 18.94
CA ASP A 133 -14.54 0.33 20.37
C ASP A 133 -13.73 -0.77 21.09
N THR A 134 -13.75 -2.00 20.55
CA THR A 134 -13.00 -3.11 21.12
C THR A 134 -11.50 -2.86 21.08
N HIS A 135 -10.97 -2.40 19.96
CA HIS A 135 -9.54 -2.18 19.82
C HIS A 135 -9.03 -0.97 20.61
N THR A 136 -9.84 0.08 20.71
CA THR A 136 -9.45 1.27 21.49
C THR A 136 -9.60 1.07 23.01
N THR A 137 -10.64 0.35 23.44
CA THR A 137 -10.90 0.20 24.89
C THR A 137 -10.25 -1.03 25.53
N LYS A 138 -10.10 -2.13 24.78
CA LYS A 138 -9.59 -3.40 25.32
C LYS A 138 -8.17 -3.74 24.88
N HIS A 139 -7.76 -3.30 23.69
CA HIS A 139 -6.50 -3.71 23.10
C HIS A 139 -5.44 -2.61 23.06
N GLY A 140 -5.76 -1.40 23.54
CA GLY A 140 -4.82 -0.29 23.68
C GLY A 140 -4.41 0.39 22.37
N TYR A 141 -5.20 0.23 21.31
CA TYR A 141 -4.96 0.94 20.06
C TYR A 141 -5.47 2.38 20.14
N THR A 142 -4.79 3.27 19.44
CA THR A 142 -5.27 4.64 19.20
C THR A 142 -6.00 4.68 17.87
N GLU A 143 -7.25 5.14 17.88
CA GLU A 143 -8.01 5.34 16.66
C GLU A 143 -7.46 6.52 15.87
N VAL A 144 -7.32 6.34 14.55
CA VAL A 144 -6.99 7.39 13.60
C VAL A 144 -7.96 7.34 12.41
N PHE A 145 -8.32 8.50 11.89
CA PHE A 145 -9.21 8.62 10.74
C PHE A 145 -8.46 9.27 9.56
N PRO A 146 -7.86 8.47 8.69
CA PRO A 146 -7.01 8.97 7.62
C PRO A 146 -7.80 9.36 6.37
N PRO A 147 -7.20 10.12 5.43
CA PRO A 147 -7.75 10.32 4.10
C PRO A 147 -7.92 9.01 3.33
N PHE A 148 -8.97 8.90 2.51
CA PHE A 148 -9.22 7.74 1.63
C PHE A 148 -8.61 7.90 0.24
N MET A 149 -8.09 9.08 -0.08
CA MET A 149 -7.27 9.34 -1.26
C MET A 149 -5.83 9.61 -0.82
N VAL A 150 -4.89 8.93 -1.47
CA VAL A 150 -3.46 9.00 -1.12
C VAL A 150 -2.60 9.25 -2.35
N SER A 151 -1.38 9.73 -2.14
CA SER A 151 -0.42 9.95 -3.21
C SER A 151 0.21 8.64 -3.71
N ARG A 152 0.84 8.70 -4.89
CA ARG A 152 1.64 7.59 -5.44
C ARG A 152 2.75 7.16 -4.48
N GLU A 153 3.43 8.10 -3.83
CA GLU A 153 4.49 7.81 -2.87
C GLU A 153 3.98 7.01 -1.67
N SER A 154 2.75 7.28 -1.23
CA SER A 154 2.14 6.52 -0.14
C SER A 154 1.81 5.09 -0.56
N MET A 155 1.30 4.89 -1.78
CA MET A 155 1.05 3.56 -2.34
C MET A 155 2.35 2.77 -2.54
N THR A 156 3.42 3.43 -2.97
CA THR A 156 4.74 2.81 -3.12
C THR A 156 5.36 2.47 -1.76
N GLY A 157 5.20 3.35 -0.77
CA GLY A 157 5.75 3.18 0.57
C GLY A 157 5.26 1.95 1.33
N THR A 158 4.11 1.40 0.96
CA THR A 158 3.54 0.16 1.52
C THR A 158 3.56 -1.01 0.53
N GLY A 159 4.26 -0.87 -0.61
CA GLY A 159 4.43 -1.94 -1.59
C GLY A 159 3.19 -2.25 -2.44
N GLN A 160 2.18 -1.39 -2.45
CA GLN A 160 1.04 -1.52 -3.35
C GLN A 160 1.46 -1.25 -4.80
N LEU A 161 2.32 -0.25 -5.00
CA LEU A 161 2.92 0.07 -6.29
C LEU A 161 4.41 -0.35 -6.31
N PRO A 162 4.92 -0.74 -7.48
CA PRO A 162 4.26 -0.83 -8.77
C PRO A 162 3.41 -2.09 -8.98
N LYS A 163 3.53 -3.12 -8.13
CA LYS A 163 3.02 -4.48 -8.35
C LYS A 163 1.51 -4.55 -8.60
N PHE A 164 0.71 -3.80 -7.84
CA PHE A 164 -0.76 -3.85 -7.88
C PHE A 164 -1.37 -2.61 -8.56
N GLU A 165 -0.67 -2.00 -9.52
CA GLU A 165 -1.16 -0.79 -10.18
C GLU A 165 -2.46 -1.02 -10.97
N GLU A 166 -2.65 -2.22 -11.54
CA GLU A 166 -3.88 -2.59 -12.25
C GLU A 166 -5.08 -2.78 -11.32
N ASP A 167 -4.82 -3.11 -10.03
CA ASP A 167 -5.85 -3.25 -9.01
C ASP A 167 -6.21 -1.93 -8.32
N ALA A 168 -5.49 -0.85 -8.61
CA ALA A 168 -5.67 0.42 -7.96
C ALA A 168 -6.63 1.33 -8.72
N TYR A 169 -7.59 1.95 -8.02
CA TYR A 169 -8.41 3.03 -8.56
C TYR A 169 -7.65 4.35 -8.55
N LYS A 170 -7.33 4.87 -9.73
CA LYS A 170 -6.66 6.16 -9.94
C LYS A 170 -7.68 7.29 -10.04
N VAL A 171 -7.39 8.41 -9.39
CA VAL A 171 -8.20 9.62 -9.42
C VAL A 171 -7.31 10.79 -9.85
N GLN A 172 -7.77 11.54 -10.84
CA GLN A 172 -7.12 12.77 -11.28
C GLN A 172 -7.79 13.97 -10.61
N GLY A 173 -7.00 14.83 -9.97
CA GLY A 173 -7.50 16.05 -9.35
C GLY A 173 -6.38 17.08 -9.16
N ASP A 174 -6.69 18.35 -9.36
CA ASP A 174 -5.76 19.49 -9.19
C ASP A 174 -4.41 19.33 -9.91
N GLY A 175 -4.42 18.67 -11.08
CA GLY A 175 -3.21 18.38 -11.85
C GLY A 175 -2.32 17.28 -11.22
N LYS A 176 -2.81 16.57 -10.21
CA LYS A 176 -2.12 15.49 -9.52
C LYS A 176 -2.85 14.17 -9.68
N GLU A 177 -2.10 13.10 -9.59
CA GLU A 177 -2.61 11.73 -9.52
C GLU A 177 -2.76 11.31 -8.05
N TYR A 178 -3.93 10.76 -7.74
CA TYR A 178 -4.24 10.16 -6.46
C TYR A 178 -4.72 8.72 -6.66
N PHE A 179 -4.77 7.97 -5.57
CA PHE A 179 -5.30 6.62 -5.53
C PHE A 179 -6.33 6.50 -4.40
N LEU A 180 -7.44 5.81 -4.67
CA LEU A 180 -8.33 5.38 -3.60
C LEU A 180 -7.65 4.24 -2.83
N VAL A 181 -7.69 4.30 -1.51
CA VAL A 181 -6.97 3.35 -0.65
C VAL A 181 -7.53 1.93 -0.80
N PRO A 182 -6.68 0.91 -1.01
CA PRO A 182 -7.11 -0.49 -0.97
C PRO A 182 -7.19 -1.04 0.47
N THR A 183 -6.62 -0.33 1.43
CA THR A 183 -6.51 -0.66 2.85
C THR A 183 -6.06 0.56 3.64
N ALA A 184 -6.50 0.68 4.90
CA ALA A 184 -6.02 1.74 5.80
C ALA A 184 -4.52 1.61 6.14
N GLU A 185 -3.91 0.46 5.90
CA GLU A 185 -2.46 0.27 6.03
C GLU A 185 -1.69 1.38 5.28
N VAL A 186 -2.12 1.71 4.06
CA VAL A 186 -1.43 2.70 3.23
C VAL A 186 -1.32 4.06 3.92
N PRO A 187 -2.42 4.75 4.28
CA PRO A 187 -2.31 6.06 4.92
C PRO A 187 -1.72 5.98 6.33
N VAL A 188 -2.07 4.96 7.12
CA VAL A 188 -1.64 4.87 8.52
C VAL A 188 -0.13 4.60 8.63
N THR A 189 0.41 3.70 7.81
CA THR A 189 1.85 3.43 7.78
C THR A 189 2.62 4.68 7.33
N ASN A 190 2.11 5.38 6.32
CA ASN A 190 2.75 6.58 5.80
C ASN A 190 2.69 7.81 6.73
N MET A 191 1.92 7.77 7.83
CA MET A 191 2.01 8.81 8.88
C MET A 191 3.44 8.96 9.42
N TYR A 192 4.23 7.90 9.38
CA TYR A 192 5.61 7.87 9.88
C TYR A 192 6.66 7.76 8.77
N ARG A 193 6.28 7.92 7.52
CA ARG A 193 7.23 7.88 6.39
C ARG A 193 8.33 8.91 6.56
N ASN A 194 9.58 8.49 6.30
CA ASN A 194 10.78 9.32 6.41
C ASN A 194 11.06 9.86 7.83
N GLN A 195 10.52 9.20 8.88
CA GLN A 195 10.79 9.57 10.27
C GLN A 195 11.62 8.49 10.95
N ILE A 196 12.54 8.92 11.82
CA ILE A 196 13.24 8.06 12.77
C ILE A 196 12.43 8.07 14.05
N LEU A 197 11.83 6.94 14.41
CA LEU A 197 10.97 6.85 15.59
C LEU A 197 11.81 6.63 16.86
N ASP A 198 11.35 7.25 17.95
CA ASP A 198 11.91 7.00 19.28
C ASP A 198 11.56 5.59 19.75
N GLY A 199 12.57 4.71 19.90
CA GLY A 199 12.38 3.34 20.32
C GLY A 199 11.75 3.18 21.71
N SER A 200 11.79 4.21 22.57
CA SER A 200 11.14 4.20 23.89
C SER A 200 9.61 4.33 23.82
N LYS A 201 9.08 4.79 22.66
CA LYS A 201 7.65 4.96 22.39
C LYS A 201 7.01 3.75 21.69
N LEU A 202 7.81 2.76 21.35
CA LEU A 202 7.31 1.53 20.71
C LEU A 202 6.80 0.53 21.75
N PRO A 203 5.74 -0.22 21.44
CA PRO A 203 5.01 -0.24 20.19
C PRO A 203 4.04 0.96 20.05
N ILE A 204 3.95 1.53 18.83
CA ILE A 204 2.89 2.45 18.46
C ILE A 204 1.79 1.63 17.77
N MET A 205 0.56 1.77 18.22
CA MET A 205 -0.57 0.95 17.76
C MET A 205 -1.73 1.83 17.32
N HIS A 206 -2.12 1.70 16.05
CA HIS A 206 -3.25 2.45 15.49
C HIS A 206 -4.32 1.50 14.96
N CYS A 207 -5.59 1.83 15.16
CA CYS A 207 -6.70 1.26 14.42
C CYS A 207 -7.37 2.33 13.56
N ALA A 208 -7.80 1.96 12.38
CA ALA A 208 -8.43 2.89 11.46
C ALA A 208 -9.55 2.22 10.67
N TYR A 209 -10.68 2.91 10.55
CA TYR A 209 -11.73 2.56 9.60
C TYR A 209 -11.47 3.27 8.27
N THR A 210 -11.56 2.52 7.17
CA THR A 210 -11.67 3.10 5.82
C THR A 210 -12.64 2.30 4.95
N ALA A 211 -13.31 2.97 4.01
CA ALA A 211 -13.71 2.30 2.79
C ALA A 211 -12.45 1.89 2.03
N CYS A 212 -12.45 0.68 1.48
CA CYS A 212 -11.34 0.12 0.72
C CYS A 212 -11.79 -0.13 -0.72
N PHE A 213 -10.89 0.11 -1.68
CA PHE A 213 -11.21 0.06 -3.11
C PHE A 213 -10.20 -0.83 -3.84
N ARG A 214 -10.70 -1.85 -4.56
CA ARG A 214 -9.87 -2.79 -5.34
C ARG A 214 -10.54 -3.09 -6.68
N ALA A 215 -9.80 -2.95 -7.78
CA ALA A 215 -10.32 -3.25 -9.11
C ALA A 215 -10.43 -4.76 -9.36
N GLU A 216 -9.80 -5.62 -8.53
CA GLU A 216 -9.88 -7.07 -8.60
C GLU A 216 -9.54 -7.62 -10.00
N ALA A 217 -8.56 -7.02 -10.68
CA ALA A 217 -8.21 -7.31 -12.07
C ALA A 217 -7.80 -8.78 -12.28
N GLY A 218 -7.13 -9.38 -11.29
CA GLY A 218 -6.67 -10.78 -11.33
C GLY A 218 -7.72 -11.83 -10.93
N SER A 219 -8.94 -11.43 -10.54
CA SER A 219 -9.94 -12.33 -9.95
C SER A 219 -11.05 -12.79 -10.91
N ALA A 220 -10.80 -12.77 -12.22
CA ALA A 220 -11.79 -13.16 -13.22
C ALA A 220 -12.34 -14.58 -12.95
N GLY A 221 -13.66 -14.67 -12.76
CA GLY A 221 -14.37 -15.94 -12.57
C GLY A 221 -14.42 -16.50 -11.15
N ARG A 222 -13.71 -15.91 -10.18
CA ARG A 222 -13.77 -16.34 -8.76
C ARG A 222 -14.70 -15.42 -7.96
N ASP A 223 -15.54 -16.03 -7.10
CA ASP A 223 -16.40 -15.31 -6.13
C ASP A 223 -17.16 -14.11 -6.74
N THR A 224 -17.74 -14.31 -7.91
CA THR A 224 -18.43 -13.24 -8.65
C THR A 224 -19.80 -12.86 -8.08
N ARG A 225 -20.34 -13.67 -7.15
CA ARG A 225 -21.61 -13.43 -6.47
C ARG A 225 -21.39 -13.16 -4.97
N GLY A 226 -22.25 -12.33 -4.40
CA GLY A 226 -22.24 -12.03 -2.97
C GLY A 226 -21.20 -11.01 -2.55
N LEU A 227 -20.74 -11.09 -1.29
CA LEU A 227 -19.93 -10.09 -0.61
C LEU A 227 -18.43 -10.42 -0.51
N ILE A 228 -17.99 -11.56 -1.04
CA ILE A 228 -16.60 -12.02 -0.81
C ILE A 228 -15.61 -11.17 -1.58
N ARG A 229 -15.91 -10.82 -2.85
CA ARG A 229 -15.05 -9.96 -3.68
C ARG A 229 -15.82 -8.75 -4.16
N GLN A 230 -15.49 -7.61 -3.60
CA GLN A 230 -16.15 -6.34 -3.89
C GLN A 230 -15.11 -5.31 -4.33
N HIS A 231 -15.51 -4.42 -5.24
CA HIS A 231 -14.71 -3.25 -5.64
C HIS A 231 -14.62 -2.20 -4.53
N GLN A 232 -15.62 -2.16 -3.66
CA GLN A 232 -15.66 -1.31 -2.48
C GLN A 232 -16.17 -2.11 -1.28
N PHE A 233 -15.46 -2.07 -0.17
CA PHE A 233 -15.85 -2.68 1.10
C PHE A 233 -15.29 -1.88 2.28
N ASN A 234 -15.85 -2.09 3.46
CA ASN A 234 -15.40 -1.43 4.68
C ASN A 234 -14.41 -2.32 5.43
N LYS A 235 -13.40 -1.70 6.05
CA LYS A 235 -12.40 -2.42 6.85
C LYS A 235 -11.96 -1.59 8.06
N VAL A 236 -11.87 -2.25 9.21
CA VAL A 236 -11.15 -1.74 10.37
C VAL A 236 -9.78 -2.42 10.38
N GLU A 237 -8.73 -1.65 10.19
CA GLU A 237 -7.35 -2.10 10.09
C GLU A 237 -6.59 -1.85 11.37
N LEU A 238 -5.70 -2.76 11.73
CA LEU A 238 -4.78 -2.63 12.84
C LEU A 238 -3.36 -2.51 12.33
N VAL A 239 -2.68 -1.42 12.68
CA VAL A 239 -1.29 -1.17 12.30
C VAL A 239 -0.46 -1.02 13.55
N LYS A 240 0.63 -1.79 13.65
CA LYS A 240 1.52 -1.78 14.79
C LYS A 240 2.96 -1.55 14.34
N PHE A 241 3.60 -0.53 14.91
CA PHE A 241 5.03 -0.28 14.76
C PHE A 241 5.73 -0.81 16.00
N CYS A 242 6.55 -1.85 15.85
CA CYS A 242 7.23 -2.50 16.95
C CYS A 242 8.71 -2.71 16.61
N LYS A 243 9.49 -3.07 17.63
CA LYS A 243 10.87 -3.53 17.42
C LYS A 243 10.87 -4.90 16.74
N PRO A 244 11.96 -5.27 16.07
CA PRO A 244 12.08 -6.56 15.37
C PRO A 244 11.99 -7.80 16.26
N GLU A 245 12.24 -7.63 17.55
CA GLU A 245 12.32 -8.70 18.58
C GLU A 245 10.95 -9.16 19.08
#